data_ae81ac226058c215624d26587244dbba
#
_entry.id   ae81ac226058c215624d26587244dbba
#
_cell.length_a   1.000
_cell.length_b   1.000
_cell.length_c   1.000
_cell.angle_alpha   90.00
_cell.angle_beta   90.00
_cell.angle_gamma   90.00
#
_symmetry.space_group_name_H-M   'P 1'
#
loop_
_entity.id
_entity.type
_entity.pdbx_description
1 polymer ?
#
loop_
_entity_poly.entity_id
_entity_poly.type
_entity_poly.pdbx_seq_one_letter_code
_entity_poly.pdbx_strand_id
1 'polypeptide(L)'
;MNKIEIVPEERQKILENPDLILLDKELLLALLKDSDFPDEENLIDIRNVFLKKLGEKVEKLKSTNSQIIQHAYENQLGIKKIHKCCLETIETKDIDTLFKFLCLKATEILGVDTIKIVVNDNIFSNFNTENCIFKSDEEITKFVQKVGITKGKNVRLKNVANEKKRESE
;
A
#
# COMPACT_ATOMS: atom_id res chain seq x y z
N MET A 1 34.65 12.48 47.55
CA MET A 1 33.91 12.07 46.38
C MET A 1 34.11 13.12 45.28
N ASN A 2 34.91 12.79 44.24
CA ASN A 2 35.12 13.70 43.13
C ASN A 2 33.80 13.82 42.36
N LYS A 3 33.20 15.00 42.38
CA LYS A 3 32.10 15.36 41.47
C LYS A 3 32.72 15.39 40.07
N ILE A 4 32.39 14.41 39.26
CA ILE A 4 32.68 14.43 37.81
C ILE A 4 31.66 15.45 37.26
N GLU A 5 32.12 16.68 37.01
CA GLU A 5 31.29 17.67 36.32
C GLU A 5 31.36 17.43 34.82
N ILE A 6 30.21 17.27 34.16
CA ILE A 6 30.10 17.18 32.71
C ILE A 6 30.55 18.52 32.14
N VAL A 7 31.42 18.49 31.12
CA VAL A 7 31.91 19.69 30.43
C VAL A 7 30.71 20.49 29.91
N PRO A 8 30.66 21.82 30.12
CA PRO A 8 29.51 22.65 29.74
C PRO A 8 29.04 22.48 28.29
N GLU A 9 29.98 22.29 27.37
CA GLU A 9 29.70 22.07 25.94
C GLU A 9 29.02 20.75 25.67
N GLU A 10 29.39 19.69 26.37
CA GLU A 10 28.75 18.37 26.25
C GLU A 10 27.35 18.38 26.84
N ARG A 11 27.19 19.07 27.99
CA ARG A 11 25.88 19.25 28.59
C ARG A 11 24.92 20.00 27.65
N GLN A 12 25.39 21.03 26.97
CA GLN A 12 24.59 21.81 26.04
C GLN A 12 24.18 20.99 24.81
N LYS A 13 25.10 20.20 24.25
CA LYS A 13 24.78 19.27 23.15
C LYS A 13 23.72 18.25 23.52
N ILE A 14 23.77 17.71 24.74
CA ILE A 14 22.78 16.75 25.25
C ILE A 14 21.42 17.43 25.44
N LEU A 15 21.39 18.68 25.95
CA LEU A 15 20.15 19.42 26.12
C LEU A 15 19.50 19.82 24.82
N GLU A 16 20.30 20.18 23.81
CA GLU A 16 19.82 20.53 22.48
C GLU A 16 19.32 19.30 21.68
N ASN A 17 19.92 18.11 21.93
CA ASN A 17 19.58 16.89 21.23
C ASN A 17 19.43 15.70 22.21
N PRO A 18 18.36 15.66 23.02
CA PRO A 18 18.15 14.59 23.99
C PRO A 18 18.01 13.20 23.34
N ASP A 19 17.69 13.16 22.04
CA ASP A 19 17.61 11.91 21.29
C ASP A 19 18.96 11.20 21.14
N LEU A 20 20.10 11.89 21.29
CA LEU A 20 21.43 11.25 21.26
C LEU A 20 21.60 10.22 22.39
N ILE A 21 21.10 10.52 23.59
CA ILE A 21 21.12 9.58 24.72
C ILE A 21 19.99 8.53 24.57
N LEU A 22 18.80 8.95 24.14
CA LEU A 22 17.65 8.07 24.03
C LEU A 22 17.77 7.03 22.91
N LEU A 23 18.60 7.27 21.90
CA LEU A 23 18.89 6.35 20.81
C LEU A 23 20.08 5.44 21.07
N ASP A 24 20.98 5.84 21.98
CA ASP A 24 22.14 5.02 22.36
C ASP A 24 21.74 4.02 23.46
N LYS A 25 21.58 2.77 23.03
CA LYS A 25 21.14 1.68 23.89
C LYS A 25 22.13 1.40 25.03
N GLU A 26 23.44 1.56 24.79
CA GLU A 26 24.48 1.27 25.78
C GLU A 26 24.54 2.36 26.85
N LEU A 27 24.49 3.64 26.44
CA LEU A 27 24.40 4.78 27.37
C LEU A 27 23.13 4.70 28.23
N LEU A 28 22.04 4.34 27.62
CA LEU A 28 20.76 4.24 28.31
C LEU A 28 20.73 3.09 29.32
N LEU A 29 21.32 1.92 28.99
CA LEU A 29 21.48 0.81 29.89
C LEU A 29 22.45 1.14 31.05
N ALA A 30 23.52 1.90 30.79
CA ALA A 30 24.44 2.33 31.81
C ALA A 30 23.75 3.28 32.80
N LEU A 31 22.99 4.27 32.32
CA LEU A 31 22.21 5.19 33.15
C LEU A 31 21.13 4.48 33.98
N LEU A 32 20.53 3.41 33.46
CA LEU A 32 19.51 2.63 34.17
C LEU A 32 20.12 1.68 35.22
N LYS A 33 21.36 1.19 34.99
CA LYS A 33 22.06 0.26 35.92
C LYS A 33 22.64 0.98 37.13
N ASP A 34 23.19 2.19 36.95
CA ASP A 34 23.82 2.98 38.02
C ASP A 34 22.83 3.81 38.86
N SER A 35 21.55 3.67 38.60
CA SER A 35 20.53 4.47 39.29
C SER A 35 20.09 3.85 40.63
N ASP A 36 21.03 3.77 41.61
CA ASP A 36 20.71 3.91 43.02
C ASP A 36 20.45 5.40 43.33
N PHE A 37 19.48 5.99 42.62
CA PHE A 37 19.12 7.38 42.85
C PHE A 37 18.15 7.48 44.03
N PRO A 38 18.43 8.39 44.99
CA PRO A 38 17.48 8.69 46.02
C PRO A 38 16.22 9.33 45.41
N ASP A 39 15.09 9.06 46.04
CA ASP A 39 13.72 9.49 45.68
C ASP A 39 13.60 11.03 45.54
N GLU A 40 13.99 11.61 44.42
CA GLU A 40 13.63 12.96 44.06
C GLU A 40 12.65 12.94 42.89
N GLU A 41 11.54 13.64 43.07
CA GLU A 41 10.35 13.66 42.15
C GLU A 41 10.69 13.92 40.68
N ASN A 42 11.84 14.52 40.36
CA ASN A 42 12.27 14.84 39.01
C ASN A 42 12.82 13.64 38.23
N LEU A 43 13.21 12.55 38.88
CA LEU A 43 13.78 11.36 38.25
C LEU A 43 12.69 10.39 37.76
N ILE A 44 11.54 10.42 38.41
CA ILE A 44 10.37 9.61 38.04
C ILE A 44 9.87 10.00 36.67
N ASP A 45 10.04 11.26 36.27
CA ASP A 45 9.51 11.82 35.05
C ASP A 45 10.28 11.29 33.80
N ILE A 46 11.61 11.20 33.87
CA ILE A 46 12.44 10.70 32.74
C ILE A 46 12.15 9.22 32.47
N ARG A 47 12.01 8.43 33.51
CA ARG A 47 11.67 7.00 33.42
C ARG A 47 10.30 6.78 32.80
N ASN A 48 9.33 7.56 33.23
CA ASN A 48 7.96 7.52 32.70
C ASN A 48 7.89 7.98 31.25
N VAL A 49 8.60 9.03 30.87
CA VAL A 49 8.70 9.51 29.48
C VAL A 49 9.32 8.44 28.58
N PHE A 50 10.39 7.76 29.06
CA PHE A 50 11.02 6.69 28.32
C PHE A 50 10.10 5.48 28.14
N LEU A 51 9.46 5.02 29.21
CA LEU A 51 8.50 3.91 29.15
C LEU A 51 7.32 4.23 28.23
N LYS A 52 6.83 5.46 28.23
CA LYS A 52 5.79 5.92 27.33
C LYS A 52 6.26 5.86 25.87
N LYS A 53 7.44 6.44 25.55
CA LYS A 53 8.01 6.38 24.19
C LYS A 53 8.27 4.93 23.72
N LEU A 54 8.72 4.05 24.61
CA LEU A 54 8.91 2.64 24.29
C LEU A 54 7.57 1.95 24.02
N GLY A 55 6.55 2.23 24.84
CA GLY A 55 5.19 1.76 24.62
C GLY A 55 4.63 2.19 23.26
N GLU A 56 4.78 3.46 22.91
CA GLU A 56 4.37 4.00 21.60
C GLU A 56 5.08 3.33 20.44
N LYS A 57 6.41 3.05 20.56
CA LYS A 57 7.16 2.30 19.55
C LYS A 57 6.66 0.87 19.41
N VAL A 58 6.39 0.18 20.52
CA VAL A 58 5.84 -1.18 20.51
C VAL A 58 4.47 -1.23 19.84
N GLU A 59 3.58 -0.31 20.18
CA GLU A 59 2.26 -0.24 19.55
C GLU A 59 2.35 0.07 18.05
N LYS A 60 3.24 0.99 17.65
CA LYS A 60 3.49 1.28 16.23
C LYS A 60 4.02 0.05 15.48
N LEU A 61 4.95 -0.71 16.08
CA LEU A 61 5.46 -1.94 15.49
C LEU A 61 4.36 -3.00 15.35
N LYS A 62 3.52 -3.19 16.38
CA LYS A 62 2.37 -4.11 16.33
C LYS A 62 1.40 -3.73 15.24
N SER A 63 1.02 -2.45 15.15
CA SER A 63 0.13 -1.93 14.11
C SER A 63 0.70 -2.17 12.72
N THR A 64 1.98 -1.82 12.50
CA THR A 64 2.65 -2.04 11.22
C THR A 64 2.69 -3.53 10.86
N ASN A 65 3.02 -4.40 11.81
CA ASN A 65 3.06 -5.84 11.59
C ASN A 65 1.67 -6.39 11.20
N SER A 66 0.62 -5.94 11.90
CA SER A 66 -0.76 -6.31 11.56
C SER A 66 -1.15 -5.87 10.14
N GLN A 67 -0.77 -4.65 9.73
CA GLN A 67 -1.01 -4.16 8.38
C GLN A 67 -0.26 -4.99 7.32
N ILE A 68 1.00 -5.35 7.58
CA ILE A 68 1.78 -6.20 6.67
C ILE A 68 1.11 -7.56 6.49
N ILE A 69 0.67 -8.19 7.58
CA ILE A 69 -0.03 -9.48 7.54
C ILE A 69 -1.35 -9.36 6.76
N GLN A 70 -2.12 -8.30 6.99
CA GLN A 70 -3.35 -8.05 6.27
C GLN A 70 -3.11 -7.90 4.76
N HIS A 71 -2.14 -7.05 4.36
CA HIS A 71 -1.80 -6.88 2.95
C HIS A 71 -1.27 -8.16 2.30
N ALA A 72 -0.48 -8.96 3.01
CA ALA A 72 -0.04 -10.26 2.53
C ALA A 72 -1.21 -11.21 2.27
N TYR A 73 -2.19 -11.23 3.17
CA TYR A 73 -3.40 -12.03 3.02
C TYR A 73 -4.27 -11.56 1.84
N GLU A 74 -4.49 -10.25 1.71
CA GLU A 74 -5.22 -9.66 0.58
C GLU A 74 -4.55 -9.96 -0.76
N ASN A 75 -3.22 -9.85 -0.83
CA ASN A 75 -2.44 -10.22 -2.01
C ASN A 75 -2.60 -11.71 -2.36
N GLN A 76 -2.56 -12.58 -1.35
CA GLN A 76 -2.74 -14.02 -1.56
C GLN A 76 -4.14 -14.34 -2.11
N LEU A 77 -5.18 -13.67 -1.60
CA LEU A 77 -6.53 -13.80 -2.13
C LEU A 77 -6.61 -13.30 -3.58
N GLY A 78 -5.97 -12.18 -3.89
CA GLY A 78 -5.88 -11.66 -5.25
C GLY A 78 -5.22 -12.64 -6.22
N ILE A 79 -4.10 -13.22 -5.82
CA ILE A 79 -3.39 -14.24 -6.62
C ILE A 79 -4.27 -15.47 -6.86
N LYS A 80 -4.99 -15.95 -5.83
CA LYS A 80 -5.92 -17.09 -5.99
C LYS A 80 -7.03 -16.79 -7.00
N LYS A 81 -7.60 -15.58 -6.98
CA LYS A 81 -8.61 -15.14 -7.94
C LYS A 81 -8.05 -15.11 -9.36
N ILE A 82 -6.85 -14.57 -9.54
CA ILE A 82 -6.17 -14.52 -10.86
C ILE A 82 -5.90 -15.95 -11.37
N HIS A 83 -5.36 -16.83 -10.52
CA HIS A 83 -5.13 -18.22 -10.90
C HIS A 83 -6.42 -18.92 -11.33
N LYS A 84 -7.52 -18.71 -10.62
CA LYS A 84 -8.81 -19.25 -11.01
C LYS A 84 -9.26 -18.74 -12.37
N CYS A 85 -9.13 -17.43 -12.63
CA CYS A 85 -9.43 -16.85 -13.94
C CYS A 85 -8.55 -17.45 -15.04
N CYS A 86 -7.25 -17.65 -14.81
CA CYS A 86 -6.35 -18.27 -15.77
C CYS A 86 -6.76 -19.71 -16.12
N LEU A 87 -7.08 -20.52 -15.12
CA LEU A 87 -7.52 -21.90 -15.32
C LEU A 87 -8.81 -21.95 -16.14
N GLU A 88 -9.82 -21.19 -15.75
CA GLU A 88 -11.09 -21.10 -16.49
C GLU A 88 -10.89 -20.59 -17.93
N THR A 89 -9.95 -19.67 -18.15
CA THR A 89 -9.59 -19.17 -19.49
C THR A 89 -8.97 -20.26 -20.35
N ILE A 90 -8.09 -21.09 -19.78
CA ILE A 90 -7.43 -22.20 -20.51
C ILE A 90 -8.44 -23.30 -20.87
N GLU A 91 -9.49 -23.49 -20.06
CA GLU A 91 -10.54 -24.47 -20.31
C GLU A 91 -11.52 -24.06 -21.42
N THR A 92 -11.50 -22.77 -21.84
CA THR A 92 -12.37 -22.31 -22.94
C THR A 92 -11.94 -22.89 -24.27
N LYS A 93 -12.92 -23.45 -25.01
CA LYS A 93 -12.66 -24.14 -26.28
C LYS A 93 -12.73 -23.23 -27.51
N ASP A 94 -13.45 -22.14 -27.38
CA ASP A 94 -13.74 -21.21 -28.47
C ASP A 94 -13.76 -19.75 -27.93
N ILE A 95 -13.69 -18.83 -28.88
CA ILE A 95 -13.63 -17.38 -28.58
C ILE A 95 -14.93 -16.89 -27.96
N ASP A 96 -16.08 -17.43 -28.36
CA ASP A 96 -17.38 -17.07 -27.80
C ASP A 96 -17.47 -17.39 -26.32
N THR A 97 -17.05 -18.59 -25.96
CA THR A 97 -17.01 -19.04 -24.56
C THR A 97 -16.02 -18.22 -23.76
N LEU A 98 -14.88 -17.84 -24.36
CA LEU A 98 -13.89 -16.97 -23.72
C LEU A 98 -14.48 -15.58 -23.42
N PHE A 99 -15.14 -14.94 -24.38
CA PHE A 99 -15.75 -13.63 -24.15
C PHE A 99 -16.86 -13.66 -23.11
N LYS A 100 -17.74 -14.68 -23.15
CA LYS A 100 -18.75 -14.90 -22.12
C LYS A 100 -18.15 -15.09 -20.75
N PHE A 101 -17.07 -15.87 -20.65
CA PHE A 101 -16.35 -16.02 -19.39
C PHE A 101 -15.79 -14.70 -18.90
N LEU A 102 -15.06 -13.95 -19.74
CA LEU A 102 -14.42 -12.69 -19.37
C LEU A 102 -15.45 -11.61 -18.95
N CYS A 103 -16.58 -11.52 -19.64
CA CYS A 103 -17.58 -10.50 -19.37
C CYS A 103 -18.50 -10.80 -18.19
N LEU A 104 -18.71 -12.08 -17.87
CA LEU A 104 -19.65 -12.51 -16.82
C LEU A 104 -18.94 -13.15 -15.63
N LYS A 105 -18.35 -14.32 -15.83
CA LYS A 105 -17.74 -15.07 -14.72
C LYS A 105 -16.50 -14.42 -14.12
N ALA A 106 -15.65 -13.80 -14.95
CA ALA A 106 -14.44 -13.15 -14.46
C ALA A 106 -14.75 -11.95 -13.56
N THR A 107 -15.86 -11.24 -13.79
CA THR A 107 -16.32 -10.15 -12.90
C THR A 107 -16.61 -10.66 -11.50
N GLU A 108 -17.30 -11.79 -11.39
CA GLU A 108 -17.63 -12.42 -10.10
C GLU A 108 -16.36 -12.91 -9.38
N ILE A 109 -15.48 -13.62 -10.10
CA ILE A 109 -14.25 -14.18 -9.51
C ILE A 109 -13.34 -13.06 -9.00
N LEU A 110 -13.15 -12.01 -9.81
CA LEU A 110 -12.29 -10.88 -9.46
C LEU A 110 -12.94 -9.94 -8.43
N GLY A 111 -14.28 -9.93 -8.36
CA GLY A 111 -15.04 -9.02 -7.50
C GLY A 111 -14.99 -7.59 -8.01
N VAL A 112 -15.10 -7.41 -9.33
CA VAL A 112 -15.20 -6.10 -10.00
C VAL A 112 -16.61 -5.87 -10.51
N ASP A 113 -17.04 -4.62 -10.57
CA ASP A 113 -18.42 -4.28 -10.95
C ASP A 113 -18.73 -4.63 -12.41
N THR A 114 -17.77 -4.40 -13.32
CA THR A 114 -17.96 -4.70 -14.75
C THR A 114 -16.63 -4.84 -15.47
N ILE A 115 -16.60 -5.71 -16.45
CA ILE A 115 -15.51 -5.83 -17.42
C ILE A 115 -16.10 -5.55 -18.79
N LYS A 116 -15.54 -4.59 -19.51
CA LYS A 116 -15.90 -4.28 -20.90
C LYS A 116 -14.72 -4.57 -21.81
N ILE A 117 -14.97 -5.29 -22.89
CA ILE A 117 -13.97 -5.65 -23.89
C ILE A 117 -14.23 -4.80 -25.13
N VAL A 118 -13.21 -4.09 -25.58
CA VAL A 118 -13.26 -3.32 -26.83
C VAL A 118 -12.54 -4.11 -27.90
N VAL A 119 -13.22 -4.40 -28.99
CA VAL A 119 -12.74 -5.25 -30.08
C VAL A 119 -12.87 -4.49 -31.39
N ASN A 120 -12.01 -4.82 -32.35
CA ASN A 120 -12.07 -4.27 -33.68
C ASN A 120 -13.21 -4.92 -34.51
N ASP A 121 -14.07 -4.10 -35.11
CA ASP A 121 -15.20 -4.52 -35.93
C ASP A 121 -14.80 -5.40 -37.11
N ASN A 122 -13.61 -5.19 -37.66
CA ASN A 122 -13.13 -5.93 -38.83
C ASN A 122 -12.75 -7.40 -38.54
N ILE A 123 -12.51 -7.71 -37.27
CA ILE A 123 -12.01 -9.04 -36.86
C ILE A 123 -13.15 -9.91 -36.32
N PHE A 124 -14.16 -9.28 -35.69
CA PHE A 124 -15.19 -9.98 -34.91
C PHE A 124 -16.60 -9.46 -35.20
N SER A 125 -17.08 -9.55 -36.40
CA SER A 125 -18.39 -9.01 -36.82
C SER A 125 -19.63 -9.76 -36.30
N ASN A 126 -19.47 -10.96 -35.71
CA ASN A 126 -20.57 -11.85 -35.38
C ASN A 126 -20.84 -12.03 -33.86
N PHE A 127 -20.18 -11.26 -33.01
CA PHE A 127 -20.31 -11.42 -31.55
C PHE A 127 -21.33 -10.44 -30.98
N ASN A 128 -22.40 -10.95 -30.40
CA ASN A 128 -23.41 -10.14 -29.75
C ASN A 128 -23.42 -10.42 -28.23
N THR A 129 -22.53 -9.75 -27.48
CA THR A 129 -22.56 -9.76 -26.02
C THR A 129 -22.67 -8.32 -25.52
N GLU A 130 -23.57 -8.06 -24.57
CA GLU A 130 -23.84 -6.72 -24.02
C GLU A 130 -22.59 -5.99 -23.48
N ASN A 131 -21.54 -6.72 -23.13
CA ASN A 131 -20.30 -6.19 -22.58
C ASN A 131 -19.14 -6.09 -23.57
N CYS A 132 -19.37 -6.44 -24.86
CA CYS A 132 -18.39 -6.24 -25.92
C CYS A 132 -18.77 -4.98 -26.72
N ILE A 133 -17.81 -4.09 -26.88
CA ILE A 133 -17.94 -2.85 -27.63
C ILE A 133 -17.12 -2.99 -28.89
N PHE A 134 -17.79 -2.95 -30.03
CA PHE A 134 -17.14 -2.99 -31.35
C PHE A 134 -16.81 -1.57 -31.78
N LYS A 135 -15.58 -1.36 -32.22
CA LYS A 135 -15.10 -0.05 -32.67
C LYS A 135 -14.10 -0.20 -33.81
N SER A 136 -14.08 0.81 -34.69
CA SER A 136 -13.07 0.89 -35.75
C SER A 136 -11.67 1.13 -35.18
N ASP A 137 -10.63 0.80 -35.96
CA ASP A 137 -9.23 1.03 -35.57
C ASP A 137 -8.93 2.47 -35.20
N GLU A 138 -9.56 3.42 -35.90
CA GLU A 138 -9.39 4.86 -35.62
C GLU A 138 -9.98 5.24 -34.26
N GLU A 139 -11.16 4.72 -33.93
CA GLU A 139 -11.82 4.97 -32.64
C GLU A 139 -11.06 4.33 -31.48
N ILE A 140 -10.54 3.10 -31.67
CA ILE A 140 -9.70 2.41 -30.69
C ILE A 140 -8.43 3.23 -30.45
N THR A 141 -7.78 3.71 -31.51
CA THR A 141 -6.56 4.52 -31.41
C THR A 141 -6.84 5.83 -30.64
N LYS A 142 -7.93 6.53 -30.99
CA LYS A 142 -8.35 7.75 -30.26
C LYS A 142 -8.64 7.47 -28.78
N PHE A 143 -9.32 6.35 -28.50
CA PHE A 143 -9.63 5.95 -27.12
C PHE A 143 -8.34 5.66 -26.32
N VAL A 144 -7.41 4.90 -26.90
CA VAL A 144 -6.11 4.57 -26.28
C VAL A 144 -5.29 5.84 -26.00
N GLN A 145 -5.28 6.79 -26.93
CA GLN A 145 -4.63 8.09 -26.75
C GLN A 145 -5.31 8.93 -25.64
N LYS A 146 -6.64 9.00 -25.64
CA LYS A 146 -7.41 9.70 -24.60
C LYS A 146 -7.17 9.12 -23.20
N VAL A 147 -7.10 7.80 -23.10
CA VAL A 147 -6.76 7.11 -21.85
C VAL A 147 -5.30 7.30 -21.48
N GLY A 148 -4.44 7.68 -22.47
CA GLY A 148 -3.00 7.94 -22.27
C GLY A 148 -2.21 6.66 -22.02
N ILE A 149 -2.60 5.55 -22.67
CA ILE A 149 -1.80 4.35 -22.75
C ILE A 149 -0.70 4.61 -23.77
N THR A 150 0.55 4.70 -23.33
CA THR A 150 1.71 4.86 -24.20
C THR A 150 2.30 3.50 -24.54
N LYS A 151 2.96 3.39 -25.71
CA LYS A 151 3.70 2.19 -26.13
C LYS A 151 4.62 1.73 -24.98
N GLY A 152 4.41 0.50 -24.49
CA GLY A 152 5.18 -0.10 -23.40
C GLY A 152 4.50 -0.10 -22.01
N LYS A 153 3.36 0.57 -21.83
CA LYS A 153 2.54 0.47 -20.61
C LYS A 153 1.18 -0.12 -20.96
N ASN A 154 1.03 -1.41 -20.71
CA ASN A 154 -0.19 -2.16 -21.05
C ASN A 154 -1.33 -1.97 -20.04
N VAL A 155 -1.07 -1.33 -18.88
CA VAL A 155 -2.06 -1.15 -17.83
C VAL A 155 -2.01 0.29 -17.32
N ARG A 156 -3.17 0.91 -17.16
CA ARG A 156 -3.34 2.22 -16.54
C ARG A 156 -4.48 2.21 -15.54
N LEU A 157 -4.17 2.64 -14.33
CA LEU A 157 -5.17 2.85 -13.29
C LEU A 157 -5.61 4.32 -13.30
N LYS A 158 -6.92 4.56 -13.39
CA LYS A 158 -7.53 5.89 -13.27
C LYS A 158 -8.58 5.89 -12.16
N ASN A 159 -8.58 6.94 -11.35
CA ASN A 159 -9.64 7.18 -10.39
C ASN A 159 -10.71 8.06 -11.03
N VAL A 160 -11.88 7.50 -11.29
CA VAL A 160 -12.99 8.16 -11.99
C VAL A 160 -13.63 9.28 -11.15
N ALA A 161 -13.46 9.27 -9.82
CA ALA A 161 -14.05 10.28 -8.94
C ALA A 161 -13.54 11.72 -9.19
N ASN A 162 -12.36 11.86 -9.81
CA ASN A 162 -11.74 13.18 -10.07
C ASN A 162 -12.10 13.77 -11.46
N GLU A 163 -12.72 13.02 -12.37
CA GLU A 163 -13.08 13.55 -13.70
C GLU A 163 -14.39 14.35 -13.67
N LYS A 164 -15.35 14.01 -12.79
CA LYS A 164 -16.63 14.76 -12.66
C LYS A 164 -16.47 16.19 -12.13
N LYS A 165 -15.33 16.54 -11.53
CA LYS A 165 -15.05 17.91 -11.06
C LYS A 165 -14.43 18.82 -12.12
N ARG A 166 -13.93 18.29 -13.23
CA ARG A 166 -13.29 19.07 -14.31
C ARG A 166 -14.22 19.40 -15.48
N GLU A 167 -15.40 18.77 -15.54
CA GLU A 167 -16.41 19.06 -16.56
C GLU A 167 -17.48 20.04 -16.05
N SER A 168 -17.38 20.50 -14.79
CA SER A 168 -18.30 21.48 -14.16
C SER A 168 -17.64 22.84 -13.84
N GLU A 169 -16.43 23.07 -14.31
CA GLU A 169 -15.76 24.39 -14.37
C GLU A 169 -15.57 24.81 -15.84
#